data_72e072467111ca404373d418b6c0e865
#
_entry.id   72e072467111ca404373d418b6c0e865
#
_cell.length_a   1.000
_cell.length_b   1.000
_cell.length_c   1.000
_cell.angle_alpha   90.00
_cell.angle_beta   90.00
_cell.angle_gamma   90.00
#
_symmetry.space_group_name_H-M   'P 1'
#
loop_
_entity.id
_entity.type
_entity.pdbx_description
1 polymer ?
#
loop_
_entity_poly.entity_id
_entity_poly.type
_entity_poly.pdbx_seq_one_letter_code
_entity_poly.pdbx_strand_id
1 'polypeptide(L)'
;MTDTAKPTDATKKEEPWREAVEQRLAEAPVRSSGTAQVGTGSGAQRIDYDFIAQYIPVVSDGLSAKPGEPEAAVYTLAYLAHAQGSGATSRPLLFAFNGGPGSSSVWLHLGALGPKRVHINEDGTMPAPPYAVEDNPYSWFEHFDLVFIDPPHTGYSVSASEDARKRHLSVDGDVSALAEVMRAWLARHQRFGSAVYLAGESYGTTRGAALADKMLDLGVALSGVILVSCAMDLQTLVFQAGNDLPHSLFLPGFAATAQYHGKLKGALNDAAAARVAAEAFVLEDYLVALHRGATLTAAQRSKLAKRIGELSGLPAALVEQQNLRITDQTFFTQLLRDEGRVVGRLESRVSGPMAARRGYAMEFDPGIEAIVAPYASAVNGYFAQLGIDTQRRYGIINGEVNQGWHWGRGPVDGKGKMSGNGYTNTTVDLSRALRRNPHLRVLVASGHYDLGTPYSATNYSLAQLDVDAEQLKRIEHHYYDAGHMMYTRPADLRKLKDDLAAWLARA
;
A
#
# COMPACT_ATOMS: atom_id res chain seq x y z
N MET A 1 -56.51 -3.60 -11.20
CA MET A 1 -55.73 -4.83 -11.04
C MET A 1 -54.27 -4.44 -11.19
N THR A 2 -53.58 -4.20 -10.12
CA THR A 2 -52.14 -3.92 -10.09
C THR A 2 -51.35 -5.20 -10.20
N ASP A 3 -50.75 -5.39 -11.36
CA ASP A 3 -49.90 -6.56 -11.65
C ASP A 3 -48.61 -6.41 -10.85
N THR A 4 -48.53 -7.11 -9.73
CA THR A 4 -47.28 -7.23 -8.95
C THR A 4 -46.38 -8.23 -9.67
N ALA A 5 -45.46 -7.73 -10.51
CA ALA A 5 -44.47 -8.58 -11.15
C ALA A 5 -43.72 -9.43 -10.10
N LYS A 6 -43.74 -10.74 -10.26
CA LYS A 6 -42.93 -11.65 -9.44
C LYS A 6 -41.45 -11.30 -9.56
N PRO A 7 -40.69 -11.28 -8.46
CA PRO A 7 -39.26 -11.01 -8.51
C PRO A 7 -38.55 -11.96 -9.47
N THR A 8 -37.70 -11.44 -10.33
CA THR A 8 -36.86 -12.25 -11.22
C THR A 8 -35.82 -13.04 -10.39
N ASP A 9 -35.32 -14.14 -10.92
CA ASP A 9 -34.33 -15.01 -10.23
C ASP A 9 -33.03 -14.23 -9.85
N ALA A 10 -32.70 -13.18 -10.60
CA ALA A 10 -31.59 -12.26 -10.29
C ALA A 10 -31.86 -11.43 -9.01
N THR A 11 -33.10 -10.92 -8.85
CA THR A 11 -33.51 -10.15 -7.66
C THR A 11 -33.47 -10.99 -6.39
N LYS A 12 -33.81 -12.28 -6.46
CA LYS A 12 -33.73 -13.21 -5.32
C LYS A 12 -32.30 -13.54 -4.90
N LYS A 13 -31.32 -13.48 -5.82
CA LYS A 13 -29.91 -13.70 -5.52
C LYS A 13 -29.21 -12.50 -4.89
N GLU A 14 -29.70 -11.29 -5.11
CA GLU A 14 -29.13 -10.05 -4.60
C GLU A 14 -29.69 -9.63 -3.23
N GLU A 15 -30.85 -10.14 -2.86
CA GLU A 15 -31.51 -9.83 -1.58
C GLU A 15 -30.60 -10.01 -0.35
N PRO A 16 -29.82 -11.10 -0.23
CA PRO A 16 -28.91 -11.29 0.93
C PRO A 16 -27.75 -10.28 1.00
N TRP A 17 -27.30 -9.78 -0.14
CA TRP A 17 -26.23 -8.77 -0.18
C TRP A 17 -26.71 -7.41 0.31
N ARG A 18 -27.89 -7.02 -0.15
CA ARG A 18 -28.56 -5.78 0.27
C ARG A 18 -28.87 -5.82 1.76
N GLU A 19 -29.48 -6.91 2.24
CA GLU A 19 -29.76 -7.11 3.67
C GLU A 19 -28.49 -7.01 4.51
N ALA A 20 -27.36 -7.57 4.06
CA ALA A 20 -26.09 -7.46 4.75
C ALA A 20 -25.62 -6.01 4.88
N VAL A 21 -25.73 -5.20 3.82
CA VAL A 21 -25.38 -3.78 3.86
C VAL A 21 -26.32 -3.02 4.80
N GLU A 22 -27.63 -3.24 4.71
CA GLU A 22 -28.62 -2.59 5.59
C GLU A 22 -28.39 -2.93 7.06
N GLN A 23 -28.11 -4.18 7.38
CA GLN A 23 -27.77 -4.63 8.74
C GLN A 23 -26.51 -3.94 9.25
N ARG A 24 -25.44 -3.86 8.43
CA ARG A 24 -24.21 -3.17 8.81
C ARG A 24 -24.43 -1.67 9.07
N LEU A 25 -25.18 -1.02 8.22
CA LEU A 25 -25.46 0.43 8.37
C LEU A 25 -26.41 0.73 9.54
N ALA A 26 -27.23 -0.25 9.97
CA ALA A 26 -28.10 -0.12 11.14
C ALA A 26 -27.35 -0.37 12.47
N GLU A 27 -26.17 -0.97 12.44
CA GLU A 27 -25.36 -1.19 13.64
C GLU A 27 -24.95 0.15 14.27
N ALA A 28 -25.16 0.27 15.59
CA ALA A 28 -24.67 1.43 16.32
C ALA A 28 -23.13 1.49 16.28
N PRO A 29 -22.54 2.67 16.16
CA PRO A 29 -21.09 2.81 16.27
C PRO A 29 -20.57 2.27 17.60
N VAL A 30 -19.52 1.45 17.56
CA VAL A 30 -18.77 1.07 18.76
C VAL A 30 -17.96 2.28 19.22
N ARG A 31 -18.10 2.63 20.49
CA ARG A 31 -17.38 3.77 21.09
C ARG A 31 -16.68 3.32 22.35
N SER A 32 -15.43 3.74 22.49
CA SER A 32 -14.66 3.60 23.73
C SER A 32 -13.72 4.79 23.86
N SER A 33 -13.14 4.98 25.02
CA SER A 33 -12.13 6.01 25.27
C SER A 33 -10.83 5.35 25.71
N GLY A 34 -9.72 5.98 25.42
CA GLY A 34 -8.41 5.46 25.76
C GLY A 34 -7.37 6.56 25.90
N THR A 35 -6.16 6.14 26.20
CA THR A 35 -5.00 7.03 26.29
C THR A 35 -3.88 6.48 25.43
N ALA A 36 -3.32 7.32 24.58
CA ALA A 36 -2.12 7.05 23.82
C ALA A 36 -0.89 7.60 24.56
N GLN A 37 0.16 6.78 24.64
CA GLN A 37 1.50 7.23 25.04
C GLN A 37 2.30 7.44 23.76
N VAL A 38 2.61 8.69 23.40
CA VAL A 38 3.37 9.05 22.19
C VAL A 38 4.66 9.75 22.57
N GLY A 39 5.72 9.55 21.77
CA GLY A 39 7.07 10.03 22.08
C GLY A 39 7.81 9.13 23.07
N THR A 40 9.08 9.47 23.27
CA THR A 40 10.00 8.71 24.16
C THR A 40 10.74 9.66 25.11
N GLY A 41 11.15 9.13 26.27
CA GLY A 41 11.93 9.90 27.27
C GLY A 41 11.19 11.16 27.75
N SER A 42 11.91 12.29 27.83
CA SER A 42 11.35 13.57 28.29
C SER A 42 10.35 14.21 27.30
N GLY A 43 10.28 13.70 26.07
CA GLY A 43 9.30 14.13 25.06
C GLY A 43 8.03 13.28 25.05
N ALA A 44 7.90 12.30 25.94
CA ALA A 44 6.70 11.46 26.02
C ALA A 44 5.47 12.30 26.41
N GLN A 45 4.40 12.14 25.66
CA GLN A 45 3.11 12.81 25.87
C GLN A 45 2.01 11.78 26.07
N ARG A 46 1.03 12.16 26.89
CA ARG A 46 -0.20 11.42 27.05
C ARG A 46 -1.33 12.14 26.33
N ILE A 47 -1.99 11.46 25.41
CA ILE A 47 -3.11 11.99 24.64
C ILE A 47 -4.34 11.12 24.91
N ASP A 48 -5.34 11.70 25.58
CA ASP A 48 -6.62 11.03 25.78
C ASP A 48 -7.46 11.16 24.51
N TYR A 49 -8.18 10.09 24.14
CA TYR A 49 -8.94 10.03 22.89
C TYR A 49 -10.25 9.28 23.01
N ASP A 50 -11.16 9.60 22.11
CA ASP A 50 -12.32 8.77 21.78
C ASP A 50 -12.01 7.88 20.59
N PHE A 51 -12.34 6.60 20.71
CA PHE A 51 -12.31 5.63 19.63
C PHE A 51 -13.73 5.44 19.09
N ILE A 52 -13.86 5.40 17.76
CA ILE A 52 -15.13 5.18 17.06
C ILE A 52 -14.91 4.16 15.95
N ALA A 53 -15.61 3.02 16.01
CA ALA A 53 -15.69 2.09 14.89
C ALA A 53 -17.11 2.09 14.35
N GLN A 54 -17.28 2.27 13.02
CA GLN A 54 -18.59 2.44 12.40
C GLN A 54 -18.58 2.10 10.92
N TYR A 55 -19.77 1.88 10.38
CA TYR A 55 -19.96 1.77 8.94
C TYR A 55 -20.35 3.11 8.32
N ILE A 56 -19.74 3.41 7.18
CA ILE A 56 -20.06 4.56 6.33
C ILE A 56 -20.70 4.02 5.04
N PRO A 57 -21.86 4.54 4.62
CA PRO A 57 -22.46 4.15 3.36
C PRO A 57 -21.66 4.70 2.17
N VAL A 58 -21.52 3.90 1.12
CA VAL A 58 -21.16 4.39 -0.21
C VAL A 58 -22.45 4.56 -1.00
N VAL A 59 -22.74 5.80 -1.39
CA VAL A 59 -23.92 6.15 -2.17
C VAL A 59 -23.47 6.66 -3.53
N SER A 60 -24.03 6.11 -4.61
CA SER A 60 -23.73 6.58 -5.97
C SER A 60 -24.60 7.78 -6.33
N ASP A 61 -23.96 8.87 -6.78
CA ASP A 61 -24.61 10.09 -7.24
C ASP A 61 -24.81 10.16 -8.77
N GLY A 62 -24.64 9.03 -9.48
CA GLY A 62 -24.82 8.99 -10.93
C GLY A 62 -26.25 9.33 -11.35
N LEU A 63 -26.43 9.99 -12.50
CA LEU A 63 -27.74 10.34 -13.08
C LEU A 63 -28.68 9.13 -13.25
N SER A 64 -28.11 7.93 -13.34
CA SER A 64 -28.83 6.65 -13.43
C SER A 64 -28.99 5.94 -12.09
N ALA A 65 -28.39 6.45 -11.01
CA ALA A 65 -28.49 5.84 -9.70
C ALA A 65 -29.85 6.14 -9.07
N LYS A 66 -30.39 5.20 -8.30
CA LYS A 66 -31.49 5.52 -7.41
C LYS A 66 -30.94 6.35 -6.25
N PRO A 67 -31.38 7.61 -6.10
CA PRO A 67 -30.83 8.48 -5.06
C PRO A 67 -30.97 7.86 -3.68
N GLY A 68 -29.86 7.82 -2.94
CA GLY A 68 -29.85 7.40 -1.54
C GLY A 68 -29.78 5.89 -1.26
N GLU A 69 -29.77 5.01 -2.27
CA GLU A 69 -29.52 3.58 -2.03
C GLU A 69 -28.02 3.31 -1.81
N PRO A 70 -27.60 2.75 -0.66
CA PRO A 70 -26.20 2.42 -0.42
C PRO A 70 -25.75 1.23 -1.27
N GLU A 71 -24.62 1.39 -1.95
CA GLU A 71 -23.95 0.35 -2.73
C GLU A 71 -22.98 -0.48 -1.88
N ALA A 72 -22.53 0.07 -0.76
CA ALA A 72 -21.66 -0.60 0.20
C ALA A 72 -21.81 -0.05 1.61
N ALA A 73 -21.46 -0.87 2.59
CA ALA A 73 -21.18 -0.46 3.96
C ALA A 73 -19.67 -0.63 4.21
N VAL A 74 -18.95 0.49 4.33
CA VAL A 74 -17.50 0.51 4.49
C VAL A 74 -17.15 0.77 5.95
N TYR A 75 -16.36 -0.13 6.52
CA TYR A 75 -15.95 -0.06 7.92
C TYR A 75 -14.82 0.93 8.11
N THR A 76 -14.95 1.77 9.13
CA THR A 76 -13.95 2.77 9.49
C THR A 76 -13.68 2.74 10.98
N LEU A 77 -12.42 2.97 11.36
CA LEU A 77 -11.95 3.07 12.73
C LEU A 77 -11.31 4.44 12.92
N ALA A 78 -11.73 5.19 13.93
CA ALA A 78 -11.20 6.54 14.16
C ALA A 78 -10.69 6.69 15.60
N TYR A 79 -9.58 7.41 15.73
CA TYR A 79 -9.02 7.90 16.99
C TYR A 79 -9.07 9.41 16.97
N LEU A 80 -9.84 10.01 17.86
CA LEU A 80 -10.08 11.45 17.93
C LEU A 80 -9.56 11.96 19.28
N ALA A 81 -8.52 12.78 19.26
CA ALA A 81 -7.94 13.33 20.47
C ALA A 81 -8.94 14.25 21.19
N HIS A 82 -8.98 14.16 22.51
CA HIS A 82 -9.75 15.11 23.29
C HIS A 82 -9.22 16.52 23.12
N ALA A 83 -10.13 17.46 22.84
CA ALA A 83 -9.75 18.84 22.64
C ALA A 83 -9.14 19.43 23.90
N GLN A 84 -7.99 20.04 23.76
CA GLN A 84 -7.47 20.96 24.78
C GLN A 84 -7.83 22.39 24.35
N GLY A 85 -8.91 22.95 24.90
CA GLY A 85 -9.39 24.31 24.61
C GLY A 85 -10.35 24.41 23.41
N SER A 86 -10.57 25.64 22.90
CA SER A 86 -11.53 25.93 21.80
C SER A 86 -11.15 25.44 20.42
N GLY A 87 -10.13 24.58 20.28
CA GLY A 87 -9.50 24.18 19.02
C GLY A 87 -9.82 22.79 18.51
N ALA A 88 -10.83 22.09 19.02
CA ALA A 88 -11.14 20.68 18.66
C ALA A 88 -11.39 20.46 17.16
N THR A 89 -11.95 21.45 16.46
CA THR A 89 -12.25 21.36 15.02
C THR A 89 -11.06 21.69 14.12
N SER A 90 -9.95 22.17 14.68
CA SER A 90 -8.74 22.58 13.92
C SER A 90 -7.66 21.52 13.83
N ARG A 91 -7.77 20.40 14.60
CA ARG A 91 -6.76 19.33 14.55
C ARG A 91 -6.73 18.68 13.15
N PRO A 92 -5.54 18.51 12.54
CA PRO A 92 -5.43 17.85 11.25
C PRO A 92 -6.00 16.43 11.28
N LEU A 93 -6.58 15.99 10.17
CA LEU A 93 -7.21 14.69 10.00
C LEU A 93 -6.46 13.86 8.97
N LEU A 94 -6.10 12.64 9.29
CA LEU A 94 -5.46 11.70 8.38
C LEU A 94 -6.37 10.50 8.10
N PHE A 95 -6.75 10.32 6.83
CA PHE A 95 -7.34 9.08 6.35
C PHE A 95 -6.24 8.12 5.91
N ALA A 96 -6.32 6.87 6.34
CA ALA A 96 -5.30 5.87 6.03
C ALA A 96 -5.92 4.54 5.58
N PHE A 97 -5.27 3.89 4.62
CA PHE A 97 -5.66 2.58 4.09
C PHE A 97 -4.45 1.85 3.51
N ASN A 98 -4.50 0.51 3.55
CA ASN A 98 -3.53 -0.34 2.88
C ASN A 98 -3.96 -0.68 1.44
N GLY A 99 -3.15 -1.47 0.76
CA GLY A 99 -3.32 -1.84 -0.63
C GLY A 99 -3.79 -3.28 -0.84
N GLY A 100 -2.93 -4.07 -1.42
CA GLY A 100 -3.18 -5.41 -1.91
C GLY A 100 -3.29 -5.44 -3.44
N PRO A 101 -4.43 -5.10 -4.08
CA PRO A 101 -5.75 -4.83 -3.50
C PRO A 101 -6.31 -6.02 -2.73
N GLY A 102 -7.16 -5.73 -1.75
CA GLY A 102 -7.76 -6.74 -0.89
C GLY A 102 -7.23 -6.78 0.55
N SER A 103 -6.38 -5.84 0.96
CA SER A 103 -5.97 -5.67 2.35
C SER A 103 -6.84 -4.67 3.10
N SER A 104 -7.18 -5.00 4.35
CA SER A 104 -7.71 -4.05 5.31
C SER A 104 -6.63 -3.04 5.74
N SER A 105 -7.01 -2.00 6.46
CA SER A 105 -6.10 -0.96 6.96
C SER A 105 -5.21 -1.40 8.12
N VAL A 106 -5.27 -2.66 8.54
CA VAL A 106 -4.65 -3.20 9.76
C VAL A 106 -3.13 -2.98 9.81
N TRP A 107 -2.45 -3.02 8.67
CA TRP A 107 -0.99 -2.93 8.61
C TRP A 107 -0.50 -1.53 8.99
N LEU A 108 -1.02 -0.48 8.37
CA LEU A 108 -0.75 0.89 8.77
C LEU A 108 -1.32 1.19 10.16
N HIS A 109 -2.53 0.68 10.47
CA HIS A 109 -3.19 0.90 11.74
C HIS A 109 -2.36 0.41 12.93
N LEU A 110 -2.03 -0.88 12.93
CA LEU A 110 -1.32 -1.53 14.04
C LEU A 110 0.18 -1.71 13.78
N GLY A 111 0.71 -1.16 12.71
CA GLY A 111 2.15 -1.19 12.42
C GLY A 111 2.82 0.15 12.66
N ALA A 112 2.19 1.23 12.20
CA ALA A 112 2.83 2.54 12.13
C ALA A 112 2.04 3.65 12.80
N LEU A 113 0.75 3.83 12.42
CA LEU A 113 0.05 5.09 12.62
C LEU A 113 -0.72 5.15 13.94
N GLY A 114 -1.35 4.03 14.32
CA GLY A 114 -2.23 3.96 15.48
C GLY A 114 -1.51 4.04 16.82
N PRO A 115 -2.28 4.29 17.92
CA PRO A 115 -1.72 4.37 19.28
C PRO A 115 -1.15 3.04 19.80
N LYS A 116 -1.51 1.94 19.18
CA LYS A 116 -1.03 0.58 19.47
C LYS A 116 -0.35 -0.02 18.25
N ARG A 117 0.63 -0.90 18.48
CA ARG A 117 1.35 -1.59 17.41
C ARG A 117 1.49 -3.08 17.71
N VAL A 118 1.68 -3.86 16.64
CA VAL A 118 2.08 -5.28 16.73
C VAL A 118 3.60 -5.37 16.75
N HIS A 119 4.13 -6.18 17.65
CA HIS A 119 5.55 -6.46 17.70
C HIS A 119 5.96 -7.46 16.62
N ILE A 120 7.01 -7.14 15.86
CA ILE A 120 7.73 -8.02 14.93
C ILE A 120 9.21 -7.97 15.33
N ASN A 121 9.94 -9.07 15.17
CA ASN A 121 11.38 -9.10 15.48
C ASN A 121 12.14 -8.07 14.62
N GLU A 122 13.23 -7.50 15.14
CA GLU A 122 14.01 -6.46 14.46
C GLU A 122 14.61 -6.91 13.12
N ASP A 123 14.85 -8.21 12.96
CA ASP A 123 15.32 -8.83 11.72
C ASP A 123 14.19 -9.11 10.71
N GLY A 124 12.95 -8.73 11.04
CA GLY A 124 11.76 -8.94 10.21
C GLY A 124 11.15 -10.34 10.32
N THR A 125 11.69 -11.23 11.18
CA THR A 125 11.16 -12.57 11.37
C THR A 125 9.94 -12.57 12.30
N MET A 126 9.14 -13.65 12.23
CA MET A 126 7.96 -13.84 13.08
C MET A 126 8.39 -14.04 14.55
N PRO A 127 7.86 -13.26 15.50
CA PRO A 127 8.06 -13.54 16.91
C PRO A 127 7.33 -14.82 17.35
N ALA A 128 7.71 -15.38 18.49
CA ALA A 128 6.98 -16.49 19.07
C ALA A 128 5.61 -16.04 19.62
N PRO A 129 4.52 -16.86 19.48
CA PRO A 129 3.24 -16.57 20.10
C PRO A 129 3.33 -16.62 21.64
N PRO A 130 2.41 -15.97 22.39
CA PRO A 130 1.20 -15.31 21.92
C PRO A 130 1.42 -13.90 21.37
N TYR A 131 0.53 -13.46 20.48
CA TYR A 131 0.61 -12.14 19.86
C TYR A 131 -0.37 -11.16 20.48
N ALA A 132 0.11 -9.95 20.77
CA ALA A 132 -0.70 -8.86 21.32
C ALA A 132 -0.20 -7.53 20.78
N VAL A 133 -1.00 -6.49 20.99
CA VAL A 133 -0.58 -5.11 20.71
C VAL A 133 0.16 -4.54 21.93
N GLU A 134 1.12 -3.67 21.65
CA GLU A 134 1.82 -2.84 22.63
C GLU A 134 1.60 -1.34 22.33
N ASP A 135 1.98 -0.46 23.24
CA ASP A 135 1.95 0.98 22.98
C ASP A 135 2.88 1.35 21.83
N ASN A 136 2.44 2.28 20.98
CA ASN A 136 3.22 2.81 19.89
C ASN A 136 3.76 4.20 20.20
N PRO A 137 4.98 4.34 20.72
CA PRO A 137 5.55 5.66 21.04
C PRO A 137 5.82 6.49 19.76
N TYR A 138 5.80 5.87 18.60
CA TYR A 138 6.03 6.51 17.30
C TYR A 138 4.73 6.73 16.52
N SER A 139 3.59 6.65 17.17
CA SER A 139 2.28 6.88 16.57
C SER A 139 2.17 8.27 15.97
N TRP A 140 1.55 8.35 14.79
CA TRP A 140 1.20 9.61 14.12
C TRP A 140 0.01 10.31 14.77
N PHE A 141 -0.60 9.66 15.75
CA PHE A 141 -1.66 10.26 16.57
C PHE A 141 -1.19 11.52 17.31
N GLU A 142 0.12 11.71 17.45
CA GLU A 142 0.68 12.98 17.95
C GLU A 142 0.29 14.17 17.07
N HIS A 143 0.22 14.00 15.76
CA HIS A 143 0.02 15.06 14.78
C HIS A 143 -1.39 15.12 14.21
N PHE A 144 -2.12 14.00 14.18
CA PHE A 144 -3.40 13.86 13.51
C PHE A 144 -4.45 13.21 14.39
N ASP A 145 -5.72 13.52 14.13
CA ASP A 145 -6.79 12.55 14.34
C ASP A 145 -6.70 11.53 13.23
N LEU A 146 -6.88 10.24 13.54
CA LEU A 146 -6.66 9.16 12.59
C LEU A 146 -7.98 8.50 12.19
N VAL A 147 -8.17 8.25 10.92
CA VAL A 147 -9.30 7.48 10.37
C VAL A 147 -8.77 6.39 9.45
N PHE A 148 -8.91 5.15 9.85
CA PHE A 148 -8.57 3.98 9.05
C PHE A 148 -9.80 3.52 8.28
N ILE A 149 -9.64 3.27 6.98
CA ILE A 149 -10.70 2.82 6.10
C ILE A 149 -10.36 1.41 5.62
N ASP A 150 -11.26 0.46 5.86
CA ASP A 150 -11.18 -0.86 5.24
C ASP A 150 -11.91 -0.80 3.89
N PRO A 151 -11.22 -0.88 2.75
CA PRO A 151 -11.86 -0.85 1.44
C PRO A 151 -12.92 -1.93 1.27
N PRO A 152 -13.87 -1.80 0.33
CA PRO A 152 -14.89 -2.82 0.08
C PRO A 152 -14.32 -4.24 -0.02
N HIS A 153 -14.96 -5.21 0.66
CA HIS A 153 -14.56 -6.62 0.77
C HIS A 153 -13.25 -6.88 1.53
N THR A 154 -12.81 -5.92 2.36
CA THR A 154 -11.74 -6.10 3.34
C THR A 154 -12.26 -5.76 4.74
N GLY A 155 -11.56 -6.19 5.78
CA GLY A 155 -12.03 -5.98 7.14
C GLY A 155 -13.44 -6.52 7.35
N TYR A 156 -14.37 -5.63 7.72
CA TYR A 156 -15.81 -5.92 7.83
C TYR A 156 -16.64 -5.28 6.71
N SER A 157 -16.05 -4.68 5.72
CA SER A 157 -16.72 -3.95 4.64
C SER A 157 -17.38 -4.88 3.63
N VAL A 158 -18.59 -4.52 3.16
CA VAL A 158 -19.41 -5.34 2.24
C VAL A 158 -20.05 -4.48 1.15
N SER A 159 -20.39 -5.09 0.01
CA SER A 159 -21.16 -4.45 -1.09
C SER A 159 -22.61 -4.98 -1.14
N ALA A 160 -23.53 -4.18 -1.70
CA ALA A 160 -24.98 -4.44 -1.69
C ALA A 160 -25.44 -5.35 -2.84
N SER A 161 -24.60 -5.62 -3.83
CA SER A 161 -24.91 -6.48 -4.97
C SER A 161 -23.65 -6.96 -5.66
N GLU A 162 -23.80 -7.97 -6.52
CA GLU A 162 -22.71 -8.46 -7.35
C GLU A 162 -22.20 -7.38 -8.33
N ASP A 163 -23.09 -6.54 -8.84
CA ASP A 163 -22.72 -5.45 -9.73
C ASP A 163 -21.98 -4.33 -8.98
N ALA A 164 -22.40 -3.99 -7.75
CA ALA A 164 -21.67 -3.08 -6.89
C ALA A 164 -20.28 -3.65 -6.55
N ARG A 165 -20.20 -4.96 -6.22
CA ARG A 165 -18.92 -5.65 -6.00
C ARG A 165 -17.98 -5.51 -7.20
N LYS A 166 -18.46 -5.82 -8.41
CA LYS A 166 -17.65 -5.70 -9.63
C LYS A 166 -17.14 -4.29 -9.87
N ARG A 167 -17.97 -3.26 -9.59
CA ARG A 167 -17.51 -1.87 -9.66
C ARG A 167 -16.43 -1.57 -8.63
N HIS A 168 -16.63 -1.96 -7.38
CA HIS A 168 -15.66 -1.71 -6.31
C HIS A 168 -14.35 -2.49 -6.48
N LEU A 169 -14.37 -3.63 -7.19
CA LEU A 169 -13.18 -4.44 -7.53
C LEU A 169 -12.48 -3.91 -8.79
N SER A 170 -12.37 -2.59 -8.92
CA SER A 170 -11.66 -1.91 -10.01
C SER A 170 -10.97 -0.65 -9.48
N VAL A 171 -9.96 -0.18 -10.20
CA VAL A 171 -9.20 1.02 -9.77
C VAL A 171 -10.11 2.23 -9.61
N ASP A 172 -10.92 2.56 -10.63
CA ASP A 172 -11.74 3.78 -10.60
C ASP A 172 -12.97 3.63 -9.70
N GLY A 173 -13.53 2.43 -9.58
CA GLY A 173 -14.65 2.15 -8.67
C GLY A 173 -14.24 2.20 -7.20
N ASP A 174 -13.08 1.64 -6.88
CA ASP A 174 -12.48 1.70 -5.55
C ASP A 174 -12.17 3.15 -5.14
N VAL A 175 -11.53 3.92 -6.02
CA VAL A 175 -11.27 5.35 -5.79
C VAL A 175 -12.55 6.13 -5.56
N SER A 176 -13.60 5.87 -6.36
CA SER A 176 -14.89 6.55 -6.21
C SER A 176 -15.58 6.17 -4.88
N ALA A 177 -15.53 4.89 -4.50
CA ALA A 177 -16.09 4.42 -3.24
C ALA A 177 -15.39 5.06 -2.03
N LEU A 178 -14.05 5.09 -2.02
CA LEU A 178 -13.31 5.67 -0.90
C LEU A 178 -13.43 7.20 -0.85
N ALA A 179 -13.51 7.87 -1.99
CA ALA A 179 -13.78 9.31 -2.04
C ALA A 179 -15.13 9.65 -1.38
N GLU A 180 -16.18 8.86 -1.68
CA GLU A 180 -17.48 9.01 -1.04
C GLU A 180 -17.44 8.71 0.46
N VAL A 181 -16.73 7.64 0.87
CA VAL A 181 -16.52 7.33 2.30
C VAL A 181 -15.86 8.50 3.03
N MET A 182 -14.82 9.09 2.48
CA MET A 182 -14.13 10.24 3.08
C MET A 182 -15.07 11.44 3.16
N ARG A 183 -15.78 11.77 2.09
CA ARG A 183 -16.77 12.87 2.06
C ARG A 183 -17.88 12.65 3.10
N ALA A 184 -18.47 11.46 3.13
CA ALA A 184 -19.55 11.12 4.06
C ALA A 184 -19.07 11.11 5.52
N TRP A 185 -17.85 10.65 5.78
CA TRP A 185 -17.23 10.71 7.11
C TRP A 185 -17.02 12.16 7.56
N LEU A 186 -16.46 13.02 6.70
CA LEU A 186 -16.27 14.45 6.98
C LEU A 186 -17.61 15.15 7.29
N ALA A 187 -18.66 14.82 6.52
CA ALA A 187 -20.00 15.35 6.75
C ALA A 187 -20.58 14.89 8.10
N ARG A 188 -20.52 13.59 8.39
CA ARG A 188 -21.07 13.00 9.62
C ARG A 188 -20.41 13.55 10.87
N HIS A 189 -19.10 13.79 10.82
CA HIS A 189 -18.31 14.28 11.94
C HIS A 189 -18.08 15.81 11.92
N GLN A 190 -18.67 16.52 10.95
CA GLN A 190 -18.56 17.98 10.80
C GLN A 190 -17.10 18.46 10.71
N ARG A 191 -16.25 17.73 9.94
CA ARG A 191 -14.80 17.94 9.86
C ARG A 191 -14.31 18.52 8.52
N PHE A 192 -15.20 19.10 7.69
CA PHE A 192 -14.78 19.79 6.46
C PHE A 192 -13.85 20.99 6.69
N GLY A 193 -13.86 21.57 7.88
CA GLY A 193 -12.96 22.67 8.26
C GLY A 193 -11.57 22.22 8.74
N SER A 194 -11.28 20.89 8.78
CA SER A 194 -9.96 20.38 9.16
C SER A 194 -9.01 20.34 7.96
N ALA A 195 -7.71 20.51 8.20
CA ALA A 195 -6.69 20.15 7.23
C ALA A 195 -6.71 18.62 7.01
N VAL A 196 -6.96 18.17 5.78
CA VAL A 196 -7.16 16.74 5.46
C VAL A 196 -5.92 16.20 4.80
N TYR A 197 -5.42 15.10 5.34
CA TYR A 197 -4.28 14.32 4.84
C TYR A 197 -4.71 12.92 4.47
N LEU A 198 -3.90 12.26 3.63
CA LEU A 198 -4.13 10.90 3.17
C LEU A 198 -2.84 10.09 3.29
N ALA A 199 -2.92 8.86 3.80
CA ALA A 199 -1.82 7.90 3.78
C ALA A 199 -2.26 6.61 3.12
N GLY A 200 -1.50 6.18 2.10
CA GLY A 200 -1.68 4.90 1.42
C GLY A 200 -0.40 4.09 1.39
N GLU A 201 -0.51 2.76 1.48
CA GLU A 201 0.61 1.85 1.35
C GLU A 201 0.39 0.86 0.22
N SER A 202 1.46 0.56 -0.54
CA SER A 202 1.42 -0.44 -1.62
C SER A 202 0.41 -0.02 -2.71
N TYR A 203 -0.52 -0.90 -3.15
CA TYR A 203 -1.65 -0.49 -3.99
C TYR A 203 -2.44 0.69 -3.40
N GLY A 204 -2.41 0.90 -2.08
CA GLY A 204 -2.98 2.10 -1.45
C GLY A 204 -2.36 3.40 -1.95
N THR A 205 -1.16 3.38 -2.51
CA THR A 205 -0.55 4.55 -3.16
C THR A 205 -1.10 4.81 -4.55
N THR A 206 -1.44 3.76 -5.31
CA THR A 206 -2.25 3.85 -6.55
C THR A 206 -3.56 4.57 -6.26
N ARG A 207 -4.27 4.10 -5.22
CA ARG A 207 -5.51 4.70 -4.71
C ARG A 207 -5.30 6.13 -4.23
N GLY A 208 -4.27 6.38 -3.41
CA GLY A 208 -3.97 7.68 -2.83
C GLY A 208 -3.65 8.76 -3.87
N ALA A 209 -2.88 8.41 -4.90
CA ALA A 209 -2.57 9.29 -6.02
C ALA A 209 -3.84 9.69 -6.80
N ALA A 210 -4.72 8.72 -7.08
CA ALA A 210 -5.98 9.00 -7.77
C ALA A 210 -6.99 9.76 -6.88
N LEU A 211 -7.05 9.46 -5.59
CA LEU A 211 -7.89 10.19 -4.63
C LEU A 211 -7.46 11.65 -4.48
N ALA A 212 -6.18 11.97 -4.59
CA ALA A 212 -5.70 13.35 -4.50
C ALA A 212 -6.37 14.27 -5.52
N ASP A 213 -6.64 13.76 -6.72
CA ASP A 213 -7.36 14.49 -7.75
C ASP A 213 -8.90 14.36 -7.60
N LYS A 214 -9.39 13.15 -7.29
CA LYS A 214 -10.81 12.87 -7.15
C LYS A 214 -11.48 13.69 -6.03
N MET A 215 -10.79 13.89 -4.92
CA MET A 215 -11.31 14.66 -3.78
C MET A 215 -11.54 16.14 -4.14
N LEU A 216 -10.76 16.71 -5.06
CA LEU A 216 -11.00 18.06 -5.58
C LEU A 216 -12.33 18.18 -6.32
N ASP A 217 -12.77 17.11 -7.02
CA ASP A 217 -14.08 17.08 -7.69
C ASP A 217 -15.24 17.09 -6.68
N LEU A 218 -14.99 16.60 -5.45
CA LEU A 218 -15.94 16.60 -4.34
C LEU A 218 -15.81 17.85 -3.43
N GLY A 219 -15.00 18.84 -3.85
CA GLY A 219 -14.79 20.08 -3.10
C GLY A 219 -13.87 19.94 -1.88
N VAL A 220 -13.08 18.89 -1.79
CA VAL A 220 -12.12 18.65 -0.70
C VAL A 220 -10.70 18.75 -1.22
N ALA A 221 -10.00 19.82 -0.87
CA ALA A 221 -8.58 19.98 -1.16
C ALA A 221 -7.75 19.32 -0.06
N LEU A 222 -6.94 18.32 -0.43
CA LEU A 222 -6.02 17.69 0.52
C LEU A 222 -4.84 18.61 0.81
N SER A 223 -4.43 18.67 2.08
CA SER A 223 -3.20 19.37 2.52
C SER A 223 -1.95 18.53 2.25
N GLY A 224 -2.07 17.21 2.28
CA GLY A 224 -0.95 16.32 1.99
C GLY A 224 -1.36 14.89 1.67
N VAL A 225 -0.50 14.22 0.89
CA VAL A 225 -0.59 12.80 0.55
C VAL A 225 0.70 12.12 0.94
N ILE A 226 0.60 11.02 1.66
CA ILE A 226 1.73 10.22 2.13
C ILE A 226 1.66 8.85 1.45
N LEU A 227 2.71 8.52 0.70
CA LEU A 227 2.80 7.34 -0.15
C LEU A 227 3.89 6.41 0.39
N VAL A 228 3.49 5.31 1.01
CA VAL A 228 4.37 4.33 1.60
C VAL A 228 4.52 3.14 0.65
N SER A 229 5.76 2.79 0.26
CA SER A 229 6.04 1.65 -0.62
C SER A 229 5.24 1.73 -1.93
N CYS A 230 5.62 2.69 -2.76
CA CYS A 230 4.80 3.28 -3.79
C CYS A 230 4.62 2.38 -5.04
N ALA A 231 3.37 2.24 -5.52
CA ALA A 231 2.96 1.48 -6.70
C ALA A 231 2.01 2.30 -7.59
N MET A 232 2.43 3.47 -8.09
CA MET A 232 1.58 4.34 -8.91
C MET A 232 1.52 3.95 -10.39
N ASP A 233 2.61 3.40 -10.92
CA ASP A 233 2.72 2.94 -12.31
C ASP A 233 3.07 1.45 -12.33
N LEU A 234 2.09 0.60 -12.65
CA LEU A 234 2.30 -0.85 -12.65
C LEU A 234 3.17 -1.35 -13.81
N GLN A 235 3.44 -0.53 -14.83
CA GLN A 235 4.42 -0.88 -15.86
C GLN A 235 5.82 -1.06 -15.25
N THR A 236 6.12 -0.35 -14.17
CA THR A 236 7.42 -0.44 -13.47
C THR A 236 7.59 -1.71 -12.66
N LEU A 237 6.52 -2.48 -12.43
CA LEU A 237 6.47 -3.61 -11.49
C LEU A 237 6.15 -4.95 -12.14
N VAL A 238 5.48 -4.94 -13.30
CA VAL A 238 4.93 -6.17 -13.92
C VAL A 238 5.90 -6.76 -14.93
N PHE A 239 6.47 -7.91 -14.58
CA PHE A 239 7.33 -8.70 -15.48
C PHE A 239 6.47 -9.47 -16.49
N GLN A 240 6.48 -9.00 -17.75
CA GLN A 240 5.84 -9.70 -18.86
C GLN A 240 6.59 -9.48 -20.17
N ALA A 241 6.31 -10.31 -21.15
CA ALA A 241 6.93 -10.20 -22.47
C ALA A 241 6.67 -8.81 -23.08
N GLY A 242 7.73 -8.17 -23.57
CA GLY A 242 7.66 -6.83 -24.16
C GLY A 242 7.74 -5.68 -23.17
N ASN A 243 7.79 -5.95 -21.85
CA ASN A 243 8.04 -4.94 -20.81
C ASN A 243 9.42 -5.14 -20.19
N ASP A 244 10.39 -4.37 -20.63
CA ASP A 244 11.77 -4.45 -20.15
C ASP A 244 12.03 -3.58 -18.90
N LEU A 245 11.11 -2.70 -18.56
CA LEU A 245 11.28 -1.70 -17.50
C LEU A 245 11.55 -2.32 -16.11
N PRO A 246 10.76 -3.30 -15.63
CA PRO A 246 11.00 -3.92 -14.32
C PRO A 246 12.38 -4.55 -14.18
N HIS A 247 12.92 -5.17 -15.24
CA HIS A 247 14.24 -5.80 -15.19
C HIS A 247 15.34 -4.81 -14.80
N SER A 248 15.25 -3.57 -15.26
CA SER A 248 16.18 -2.49 -14.91
C SER A 248 15.89 -1.92 -13.52
N LEU A 249 14.61 -1.68 -13.19
CA LEU A 249 14.22 -1.02 -11.95
C LEU A 249 14.35 -1.90 -10.70
N PHE A 250 14.36 -3.22 -10.83
CA PHE A 250 14.56 -4.13 -9.70
C PHE A 250 16.04 -4.36 -9.39
N LEU A 251 16.95 -4.13 -10.33
CA LEU A 251 18.37 -4.45 -10.16
C LEU A 251 19.03 -3.73 -8.95
N PRO A 252 18.76 -2.45 -8.65
CA PRO A 252 19.31 -1.81 -7.45
C PRO A 252 18.84 -2.46 -6.14
N GLY A 253 17.58 -2.88 -6.05
CA GLY A 253 17.04 -3.66 -4.93
C GLY A 253 17.65 -5.06 -4.85
N PHE A 254 17.85 -5.72 -5.99
CA PHE A 254 18.56 -7.01 -6.03
C PHE A 254 20.00 -6.87 -5.51
N ALA A 255 20.70 -5.79 -5.86
CA ALA A 255 22.05 -5.53 -5.40
C ALA A 255 22.11 -5.31 -3.87
N ALA A 256 21.18 -4.53 -3.31
CA ALA A 256 21.06 -4.34 -1.87
C ALA A 256 20.81 -5.68 -1.15
N THR A 257 19.87 -6.47 -1.66
CA THR A 257 19.52 -7.79 -1.10
C THR A 257 20.67 -8.78 -1.20
N ALA A 258 21.32 -8.87 -2.36
CA ALA A 258 22.46 -9.76 -2.57
C ALA A 258 23.65 -9.40 -1.65
N GLN A 259 23.87 -8.10 -1.43
CA GLN A 259 24.87 -7.61 -0.48
C GLN A 259 24.52 -8.04 0.95
N TYR A 260 23.27 -7.83 1.39
CA TYR A 260 22.80 -8.22 2.72
C TYR A 260 23.02 -9.70 3.01
N HIS A 261 22.76 -10.57 2.04
CA HIS A 261 22.97 -12.01 2.14
C HIS A 261 24.41 -12.47 1.85
N GLY A 262 25.38 -11.54 1.78
CA GLY A 262 26.80 -11.87 1.62
C GLY A 262 27.19 -12.47 0.26
N LYS A 263 26.36 -12.22 -0.79
CA LYS A 263 26.61 -12.77 -2.14
C LYS A 263 27.47 -11.85 -3.01
N LEU A 264 27.74 -10.62 -2.58
CA LEU A 264 28.58 -9.66 -3.30
C LEU A 264 30.00 -9.63 -2.73
N LYS A 265 30.97 -9.14 -3.51
CA LYS A 265 32.40 -9.15 -3.18
C LYS A 265 33.07 -7.78 -3.43
N GLY A 266 34.21 -7.57 -2.79
CA GLY A 266 35.03 -6.37 -2.97
C GLY A 266 34.28 -5.10 -2.57
N ALA A 267 34.36 -4.06 -3.39
CA ALA A 267 33.69 -2.79 -3.14
C ALA A 267 32.16 -2.89 -3.07
N LEU A 268 31.55 -3.93 -3.68
CA LEU A 268 30.11 -4.16 -3.63
C LEU A 268 29.65 -4.80 -2.32
N ASN A 269 30.56 -5.11 -1.38
CA ASN A 269 30.20 -5.60 -0.05
C ASN A 269 29.78 -4.46 0.92
N ASP A 270 29.51 -3.30 0.38
CA ASP A 270 28.86 -2.17 1.07
C ASP A 270 27.51 -1.90 0.41
N ALA A 271 26.43 -1.78 1.23
CA ALA A 271 25.08 -1.69 0.72
C ALA A 271 24.83 -0.42 -0.14
N ALA A 272 25.41 0.72 0.25
CA ALA A 272 25.29 1.95 -0.51
C ALA A 272 26.05 1.86 -1.82
N ALA A 273 27.30 1.35 -1.79
CA ALA A 273 28.12 1.17 -2.99
C ALA A 273 27.45 0.18 -3.97
N ALA A 274 26.86 -0.91 -3.49
CA ALA A 274 26.14 -1.87 -4.34
C ALA A 274 24.96 -1.22 -5.07
N ARG A 275 24.12 -0.44 -4.36
CA ARG A 275 22.99 0.28 -4.94
C ARG A 275 23.47 1.29 -6.00
N VAL A 276 24.41 2.18 -5.63
CA VAL A 276 24.94 3.20 -6.55
C VAL A 276 25.55 2.57 -7.80
N ALA A 277 26.30 1.48 -7.66
CA ALA A 277 26.86 0.76 -8.80
C ALA A 277 25.81 0.13 -9.71
N ALA A 278 24.71 -0.37 -9.14
CA ALA A 278 23.60 -0.92 -9.90
C ALA A 278 22.79 0.19 -10.62
N GLU A 279 22.53 1.31 -9.95
CA GLU A 279 21.85 2.47 -10.53
C GLU A 279 22.65 3.06 -11.72
N ALA A 280 23.95 3.25 -11.54
CA ALA A 280 24.82 3.71 -12.63
C ALA A 280 24.80 2.73 -13.82
N PHE A 281 24.96 1.43 -13.57
CA PHE A 281 24.94 0.41 -14.61
C PHE A 281 23.59 0.36 -15.35
N VAL A 282 22.46 0.55 -14.64
CA VAL A 282 21.14 0.63 -15.27
C VAL A 282 21.08 1.76 -16.27
N LEU A 283 21.53 2.94 -15.93
CA LEU A 283 21.45 4.15 -16.76
C LEU A 283 22.48 4.15 -17.90
N GLU A 284 23.67 3.64 -17.66
CA GLU A 284 24.78 3.71 -18.62
C GLU A 284 24.75 2.58 -19.66
N ASP A 285 24.45 1.35 -19.22
CA ASP A 285 24.61 0.15 -20.04
C ASP A 285 23.34 -0.67 -20.20
N TYR A 286 22.59 -0.93 -19.10
CA TYR A 286 21.59 -1.99 -19.08
C TYR A 286 20.34 -1.64 -19.88
N LEU A 287 19.83 -0.42 -19.77
CA LEU A 287 18.67 0.04 -20.56
C LEU A 287 18.95 -0.04 -22.06
N VAL A 288 20.15 0.36 -22.49
CA VAL A 288 20.58 0.26 -23.89
C VAL A 288 20.70 -1.21 -24.31
N ALA A 289 21.22 -2.06 -23.44
CA ALA A 289 21.36 -3.50 -23.73
C ALA A 289 20.00 -4.18 -23.90
N LEU A 290 19.04 -3.89 -23.01
CA LEU A 290 17.67 -4.41 -23.11
C LEU A 290 17.01 -3.97 -24.43
N HIS A 291 17.14 -2.69 -24.79
CA HIS A 291 16.63 -2.17 -26.06
C HIS A 291 17.25 -2.83 -27.28
N ARG A 292 18.54 -3.12 -27.26
CA ARG A 292 19.25 -3.81 -28.37
C ARG A 292 18.86 -5.29 -28.49
N GLY A 293 18.53 -5.95 -27.39
CA GLY A 293 18.01 -7.32 -27.36
C GLY A 293 18.84 -8.31 -28.19
N ALA A 294 18.23 -8.92 -29.20
CA ALA A 294 18.86 -9.92 -30.05
C ALA A 294 20.00 -9.39 -30.94
N THR A 295 20.16 -8.07 -31.10
CA THR A 295 21.25 -7.48 -31.89
C THR A 295 22.58 -7.40 -31.12
N LEU A 296 22.61 -7.75 -29.84
CA LEU A 296 23.85 -7.88 -29.09
C LEU A 296 24.68 -9.05 -29.60
N THR A 297 26.00 -8.83 -29.80
CA THR A 297 26.92 -9.92 -30.07
C THR A 297 27.07 -10.86 -28.87
N ALA A 298 27.49 -12.10 -29.06
CA ALA A 298 27.73 -13.05 -27.97
C ALA A 298 28.70 -12.50 -26.92
N ALA A 299 29.77 -11.83 -27.33
CA ALA A 299 30.75 -11.22 -26.43
C ALA A 299 30.13 -10.06 -25.59
N GLN A 300 29.30 -9.23 -26.22
CA GLN A 300 28.58 -8.16 -25.48
C GLN A 300 27.60 -8.74 -24.45
N ARG A 301 26.83 -9.74 -24.85
CA ARG A 301 25.89 -10.46 -24.00
C ARG A 301 26.57 -11.07 -22.77
N SER A 302 27.68 -11.80 -23.00
CA SER A 302 28.44 -12.45 -21.93
C SER A 302 29.05 -11.42 -20.96
N LYS A 303 29.59 -10.29 -21.47
CA LYS A 303 30.09 -9.19 -20.62
C LYS A 303 28.99 -8.60 -19.73
N LEU A 304 27.82 -8.34 -20.30
CA LEU A 304 26.66 -7.80 -19.57
C LEU A 304 26.12 -8.81 -18.54
N ALA A 305 26.00 -10.09 -18.92
CA ALA A 305 25.58 -11.15 -18.02
C ALA A 305 26.49 -11.27 -16.80
N LYS A 306 27.81 -11.17 -17.01
CA LYS A 306 28.80 -11.13 -15.92
C LYS A 306 28.56 -9.95 -14.99
N ARG A 307 28.36 -8.74 -15.56
CA ARG A 307 28.12 -7.53 -14.74
C ARG A 307 26.81 -7.59 -13.94
N ILE A 308 25.71 -8.06 -14.56
CA ILE A 308 24.44 -8.29 -13.87
C ILE A 308 24.62 -9.33 -12.75
N GLY A 309 25.34 -10.42 -13.01
CA GLY A 309 25.64 -11.43 -12.00
C GLY A 309 26.45 -10.87 -10.83
N GLU A 310 27.46 -10.03 -11.08
CA GLU A 310 28.25 -9.35 -10.05
C GLU A 310 27.38 -8.45 -9.15
N LEU A 311 26.37 -7.78 -9.72
CA LEU A 311 25.47 -6.87 -9.01
C LEU A 311 24.32 -7.60 -8.29
N SER A 312 23.80 -8.68 -8.88
CA SER A 312 22.66 -9.41 -8.35
C SER A 312 23.03 -10.62 -7.47
N GLY A 313 24.32 -11.00 -7.43
CA GLY A 313 24.77 -12.22 -6.75
C GLY A 313 24.40 -13.52 -7.47
N LEU A 314 23.81 -13.44 -8.67
CA LEU A 314 23.40 -14.61 -9.46
C LEU A 314 24.51 -15.11 -10.37
N PRO A 315 24.55 -16.41 -10.71
CA PRO A 315 25.49 -16.94 -11.71
C PRO A 315 25.33 -16.28 -13.07
N ALA A 316 26.42 -15.79 -13.67
CA ALA A 316 26.40 -15.16 -15.01
C ALA A 316 25.77 -16.07 -16.09
N ALA A 317 25.99 -17.38 -16.00
CA ALA A 317 25.37 -18.35 -16.91
C ALA A 317 23.83 -18.34 -16.81
N LEU A 318 23.26 -18.21 -15.61
CA LEU A 318 21.82 -18.06 -15.42
C LEU A 318 21.32 -16.75 -16.05
N VAL A 319 22.03 -15.64 -15.83
CA VAL A 319 21.69 -14.33 -16.41
C VAL A 319 21.69 -14.39 -17.94
N GLU A 320 22.67 -15.08 -18.53
CA GLU A 320 22.78 -15.26 -19.97
C GLU A 320 21.63 -16.14 -20.52
N GLN A 321 21.30 -17.24 -19.84
CA GLN A 321 20.15 -18.11 -20.16
C GLN A 321 18.82 -17.37 -20.10
N GLN A 322 18.66 -16.43 -19.18
CA GLN A 322 17.48 -15.56 -19.05
C GLN A 322 17.52 -14.37 -20.02
N ASN A 323 18.42 -14.37 -21.01
CA ASN A 323 18.57 -13.31 -21.99
C ASN A 323 18.74 -11.91 -21.35
N LEU A 324 19.51 -11.83 -20.26
CA LEU A 324 19.77 -10.66 -19.40
C LEU A 324 18.54 -10.15 -18.63
N ARG A 325 17.41 -10.85 -18.66
CA ARG A 325 16.12 -10.44 -18.08
C ARG A 325 15.80 -11.26 -16.84
N ILE A 326 16.37 -10.88 -15.73
CA ILE A 326 16.09 -11.52 -14.44
C ILE A 326 14.73 -11.01 -13.92
N THR A 327 13.81 -11.94 -13.66
CA THR A 327 12.55 -11.62 -13.00
C THR A 327 12.71 -11.66 -11.48
N ASP A 328 11.76 -11.06 -10.77
CA ASP A 328 11.65 -11.16 -9.32
C ASP A 328 11.61 -12.63 -8.84
N GLN A 329 10.77 -13.47 -9.46
CA GLN A 329 10.65 -14.90 -9.12
C GLN A 329 11.98 -15.65 -9.30
N THR A 330 12.72 -15.33 -10.37
CA THR A 330 14.05 -15.90 -10.57
C THR A 330 14.99 -15.48 -9.44
N PHE A 331 15.00 -14.21 -9.07
CA PHE A 331 15.84 -13.70 -8.01
C PHE A 331 15.50 -14.32 -6.65
N PHE A 332 14.22 -14.34 -6.26
CA PHE A 332 13.78 -14.91 -4.98
C PHE A 332 14.18 -16.37 -4.80
N THR A 333 14.14 -17.15 -5.85
CA THR A 333 14.39 -18.60 -5.78
C THR A 333 15.83 -19.00 -6.06
N GLN A 334 16.64 -18.12 -6.66
CA GLN A 334 18.01 -18.49 -7.09
C GLN A 334 19.11 -17.87 -6.22
N LEU A 335 18.89 -16.74 -5.54
CA LEU A 335 19.92 -16.06 -4.76
C LEU A 335 20.50 -16.95 -3.65
N LEU A 336 19.64 -17.64 -2.89
CA LEU A 336 20.00 -18.50 -1.77
C LEU A 336 19.73 -19.99 -2.04
N ARG A 337 19.66 -20.37 -3.31
CA ARG A 337 19.32 -21.73 -3.72
C ARG A 337 20.25 -22.79 -3.14
N ASP A 338 21.56 -22.50 -3.12
CA ASP A 338 22.57 -23.43 -2.59
C ASP A 338 22.42 -23.65 -1.08
N GLU A 339 21.74 -22.74 -0.40
CA GLU A 339 21.40 -22.81 1.02
C GLU A 339 20.03 -23.46 1.26
N GLY A 340 19.32 -23.87 0.20
CA GLY A 340 17.96 -24.39 0.28
C GLY A 340 16.93 -23.37 0.77
N ARG A 341 17.13 -22.09 0.45
CA ARG A 341 16.30 -20.98 0.94
C ARG A 341 15.76 -20.12 -0.22
N VAL A 342 14.66 -19.43 0.04
CA VAL A 342 14.08 -18.39 -0.78
C VAL A 342 14.13 -17.05 -0.06
N VAL A 343 14.22 -15.97 -0.82
CA VAL A 343 14.23 -14.59 -0.31
C VAL A 343 12.79 -14.04 -0.28
N GLY A 344 12.44 -13.29 0.75
CA GLY A 344 11.15 -12.62 0.84
C GLY A 344 10.97 -11.52 -0.19
N ARG A 345 9.75 -11.35 -0.70
CA ARG A 345 9.40 -10.29 -1.66
C ARG A 345 9.18 -8.94 -0.96
N LEU A 346 8.38 -8.93 0.09
CA LEU A 346 8.08 -7.69 0.81
C LEU A 346 9.20 -7.26 1.77
N GLU A 347 9.99 -8.21 2.26
CA GLU A 347 11.15 -7.93 3.09
C GLU A 347 12.27 -8.89 2.67
N SER A 348 13.14 -8.41 1.80
CA SER A 348 14.13 -9.27 1.16
C SER A 348 15.34 -9.63 2.04
N ARG A 349 15.43 -9.06 3.24
CA ARG A 349 16.38 -9.53 4.28
C ARG A 349 15.89 -10.81 4.97
N VAL A 350 14.57 -11.02 5.00
CA VAL A 350 13.97 -12.25 5.49
C VAL A 350 14.11 -13.34 4.44
N SER A 351 14.47 -14.54 4.85
CA SER A 351 14.52 -15.72 3.99
C SER A 351 13.84 -16.90 4.66
N GLY A 352 13.26 -17.79 3.87
CA GLY A 352 12.58 -18.99 4.35
C GLY A 352 13.08 -20.27 3.68
N PRO A 353 12.73 -21.45 4.20
CA PRO A 353 13.11 -22.72 3.60
C PRO A 353 12.43 -22.92 2.24
N MET A 354 13.16 -23.49 1.29
CA MET A 354 12.66 -23.88 -0.02
C MET A 354 12.16 -25.33 0.05
N ALA A 355 10.97 -25.60 -0.50
CA ALA A 355 10.50 -26.95 -0.69
C ALA A 355 11.37 -27.71 -1.73
N ALA A 356 11.95 -28.84 -1.36
CA ALA A 356 12.92 -29.57 -2.17
C ALA A 356 12.41 -29.95 -3.58
N ARG A 357 11.09 -30.15 -3.75
CA ARG A 357 10.46 -30.53 -5.01
C ARG A 357 9.95 -29.34 -5.85
N ARG A 358 10.07 -28.12 -5.37
CA ARG A 358 9.49 -26.89 -6.01
C ARG A 358 10.53 -25.80 -6.24
N GLY A 359 11.73 -26.17 -6.65
CA GLY A 359 12.86 -25.25 -6.74
C GLY A 359 12.78 -24.11 -7.78
N TYR A 360 11.64 -23.90 -8.45
CA TYR A 360 11.47 -22.88 -9.49
C TYR A 360 10.37 -21.86 -9.18
N ALA A 361 9.61 -22.07 -8.13
CA ALA A 361 8.58 -21.12 -7.69
C ALA A 361 8.60 -21.03 -6.17
N MET A 362 8.37 -19.84 -5.65
CA MET A 362 8.19 -19.59 -4.24
C MET A 362 6.83 -20.16 -3.81
N GLU A 363 6.82 -21.06 -2.81
CA GLU A 363 5.59 -21.66 -2.28
C GLU A 363 4.82 -20.68 -1.40
N PHE A 364 5.57 -19.85 -0.66
CA PHE A 364 5.06 -18.77 0.17
C PHE A 364 6.11 -17.65 0.26
N ASP A 365 5.69 -16.44 0.55
CA ASP A 365 6.58 -15.30 0.77
C ASP A 365 7.00 -15.26 2.26
N PRO A 366 8.26 -15.53 2.61
CA PRO A 366 8.72 -15.50 4.00
C PRO A 366 8.48 -14.16 4.69
N GLY A 367 8.53 -13.05 3.95
CA GLY A 367 8.26 -11.72 4.49
C GLY A 367 6.79 -11.53 4.87
N ILE A 368 5.86 -12.06 4.09
CA ILE A 368 4.41 -12.04 4.41
C ILE A 368 4.11 -12.99 5.58
N GLU A 369 4.63 -14.21 5.55
CA GLU A 369 4.36 -15.18 6.62
C GLU A 369 4.83 -14.68 7.98
N ALA A 370 5.90 -13.89 8.03
CA ALA A 370 6.41 -13.31 9.26
C ALA A 370 5.42 -12.37 9.96
N ILE A 371 4.47 -11.78 9.24
CA ILE A 371 3.58 -10.73 9.76
C ILE A 371 2.10 -11.15 9.84
N VAL A 372 1.62 -12.06 8.98
CA VAL A 372 0.19 -12.36 8.87
C VAL A 372 -0.39 -12.90 10.19
N ALA A 373 0.22 -13.93 10.77
CA ALA A 373 -0.28 -14.52 12.01
C ALA A 373 -0.18 -13.57 13.22
N PRO A 374 0.93 -12.83 13.43
CA PRO A 374 1.01 -11.80 14.46
C PRO A 374 -0.08 -10.74 14.35
N TYR A 375 -0.28 -10.15 13.17
CA TYR A 375 -1.29 -9.10 12.98
C TYR A 375 -2.72 -9.64 13.10
N ALA A 376 -3.01 -10.81 12.50
CA ALA A 376 -4.33 -11.43 12.57
C ALA A 376 -4.76 -11.75 14.00
N SER A 377 -3.85 -12.28 14.80
CA SER A 377 -4.13 -12.60 16.20
C SER A 377 -4.25 -11.34 17.06
N ALA A 378 -3.29 -10.42 16.92
CA ALA A 378 -3.25 -9.20 17.72
C ALA A 378 -4.43 -8.28 17.46
N VAL A 379 -4.88 -8.13 16.18
CA VAL A 379 -6.03 -7.27 15.84
C VAL A 379 -7.32 -7.80 16.47
N ASN A 380 -7.57 -9.12 16.45
CA ASN A 380 -8.76 -9.69 17.07
C ASN A 380 -8.77 -9.49 18.58
N GLY A 381 -7.63 -9.68 19.24
CA GLY A 381 -7.49 -9.41 20.68
C GLY A 381 -7.71 -7.94 21.02
N TYR A 382 -7.16 -7.03 20.21
CA TYR A 382 -7.31 -5.59 20.41
C TYR A 382 -8.74 -5.12 20.13
N PHE A 383 -9.38 -5.61 19.07
CA PHE A 383 -10.78 -5.26 18.76
C PHE A 383 -11.73 -5.71 19.85
N ALA A 384 -11.54 -6.90 20.46
CA ALA A 384 -12.32 -7.33 21.61
C ALA A 384 -12.16 -6.36 22.81
N GLN A 385 -10.95 -5.85 23.08
CA GLN A 385 -10.71 -4.84 24.11
C GLN A 385 -11.42 -3.51 23.84
N LEU A 386 -11.55 -3.13 22.55
CA LEU A 386 -12.28 -1.94 22.12
C LEU A 386 -13.81 -2.12 22.10
N GLY A 387 -14.31 -3.34 22.36
CA GLY A 387 -15.74 -3.65 22.34
C GLY A 387 -16.29 -3.98 20.96
N ILE A 388 -15.45 -4.24 19.97
CA ILE A 388 -15.85 -4.68 18.63
C ILE A 388 -16.15 -6.17 18.68
N ASP A 389 -17.28 -6.60 18.05
CA ASP A 389 -17.63 -8.02 17.92
C ASP A 389 -16.65 -8.75 17.00
N THR A 390 -15.84 -9.63 17.56
CA THR A 390 -14.84 -10.43 16.86
C THR A 390 -15.31 -11.82 16.47
N GLN A 391 -16.58 -12.17 16.69
CA GLN A 391 -17.13 -13.44 16.19
C GLN A 391 -17.23 -13.44 14.67
N ARG A 392 -17.38 -12.27 14.07
CA ARG A 392 -17.22 -12.12 12.62
C ARG A 392 -15.75 -12.15 12.25
N ARG A 393 -15.44 -12.82 11.15
CA ARG A 393 -14.08 -12.85 10.61
C ARG A 393 -13.69 -11.46 10.09
N TYR A 394 -12.67 -10.86 10.70
CA TYR A 394 -12.03 -9.68 10.16
C TYR A 394 -11.08 -10.06 9.02
N GLY A 395 -11.38 -9.60 7.81
CA GLY A 395 -10.59 -9.95 6.61
C GLY A 395 -9.35 -9.09 6.46
N ILE A 396 -8.21 -9.49 7.05
CA ILE A 396 -6.95 -8.72 6.94
C ILE A 396 -6.39 -8.75 5.52
N ILE A 397 -6.50 -9.89 4.84
CA ILE A 397 -6.19 -10.07 3.41
C ILE A 397 -7.30 -10.91 2.78
N ASN A 398 -7.83 -10.45 1.67
CA ASN A 398 -8.81 -11.16 0.86
C ASN A 398 -8.24 -11.43 -0.55
N GLY A 399 -7.78 -12.67 -0.77
CA GLY A 399 -7.20 -13.09 -2.05
C GLY A 399 -8.19 -13.08 -3.22
N GLU A 400 -9.49 -13.26 -2.96
CA GLU A 400 -10.53 -13.21 -4.01
C GLU A 400 -10.68 -11.79 -4.58
N VAL A 401 -10.49 -10.76 -3.74
CA VAL A 401 -10.46 -9.36 -4.19
C VAL A 401 -9.31 -9.16 -5.16
N ASN A 402 -8.11 -9.62 -4.81
CA ASN A 402 -6.93 -9.47 -5.66
C ASN A 402 -7.08 -10.22 -6.99
N GLN A 403 -7.57 -11.46 -6.95
CA GLN A 403 -7.80 -12.29 -8.15
C GLN A 403 -8.89 -11.72 -9.06
N GLY A 404 -9.94 -11.14 -8.48
CA GLY A 404 -11.06 -10.54 -9.22
C GLY A 404 -10.85 -9.08 -9.62
N TRP A 405 -9.67 -8.51 -9.37
CA TRP A 405 -9.42 -7.09 -9.56
C TRP A 405 -9.33 -6.69 -11.03
N HIS A 406 -10.08 -5.68 -11.41
CA HIS A 406 -9.99 -5.07 -12.74
C HIS A 406 -8.91 -3.97 -12.74
N TRP A 407 -7.77 -4.30 -13.34
CA TRP A 407 -6.60 -3.42 -13.39
C TRP A 407 -6.66 -2.32 -14.45
N GLY A 408 -7.64 -2.37 -15.37
CA GLY A 408 -7.85 -1.30 -16.36
C GLY A 408 -8.46 -0.05 -15.72
N ARG A 409 -8.21 1.11 -16.35
CA ARG A 409 -8.89 2.37 -16.01
C ARG A 409 -10.16 2.50 -16.88
N GLY A 410 -11.21 3.08 -16.33
CA GLY A 410 -12.49 3.30 -16.99
C GLY A 410 -13.60 2.30 -16.63
N PRO A 411 -14.76 2.35 -17.31
CA PRO A 411 -15.91 1.52 -16.97
C PRO A 411 -15.65 0.02 -17.05
N VAL A 412 -16.16 -0.71 -16.08
CA VAL A 412 -15.99 -2.19 -15.95
C VAL A 412 -17.03 -2.96 -16.80
N ASP A 413 -18.06 -2.29 -17.35
CA ASP A 413 -19.19 -2.89 -18.06
C ASP A 413 -18.86 -3.44 -19.47
N GLY A 414 -17.62 -3.44 -19.87
CA GLY A 414 -17.13 -3.98 -21.15
C GLY A 414 -17.51 -3.16 -22.39
N LYS A 415 -18.25 -2.06 -22.24
CA LYS A 415 -18.62 -1.14 -23.33
C LYS A 415 -17.56 -0.04 -23.56
N GLY A 416 -16.70 0.20 -22.57
CA GLY A 416 -15.55 1.08 -22.69
C GLY A 416 -14.36 0.32 -23.29
N LYS A 417 -13.73 0.88 -24.34
CA LYS A 417 -12.42 0.41 -24.77
C LYS A 417 -11.44 0.70 -23.61
N MET A 418 -10.63 -0.31 -23.22
CA MET A 418 -9.47 -0.04 -22.36
C MET A 418 -8.68 1.11 -23.01
N SER A 419 -8.65 2.25 -22.36
CA SER A 419 -7.80 3.35 -22.77
C SER A 419 -6.42 3.13 -22.16
N GLY A 420 -5.38 3.06 -22.98
CA GLY A 420 -4.01 2.95 -22.53
C GLY A 420 -3.30 1.65 -22.91
N ASN A 421 -2.09 1.51 -22.45
CA ASN A 421 -1.17 0.42 -22.78
C ASN A 421 -1.38 -0.87 -21.92
N GLY A 422 -2.49 -0.99 -21.20
CA GLY A 422 -2.81 -2.17 -20.40
C GLY A 422 -2.23 -2.17 -18.98
N TYR A 423 -1.53 -1.13 -18.55
CA TYR A 423 -1.04 -0.97 -17.18
C TYR A 423 -1.81 0.11 -16.42
N THR A 424 -2.14 -0.17 -15.15
CA THR A 424 -2.66 0.87 -14.25
C THR A 424 -1.57 1.90 -14.01
N ASN A 425 -1.91 3.17 -14.24
CA ASN A 425 -1.03 4.29 -13.97
C ASN A 425 -1.84 5.44 -13.36
N THR A 426 -1.49 5.87 -12.15
CA THR A 426 -2.08 6.98 -11.41
C THR A 426 -1.13 8.14 -11.18
N THR A 427 0.06 8.11 -11.82
CA THR A 427 0.96 9.26 -11.84
C THR A 427 0.31 10.45 -12.53
N VAL A 428 -0.55 10.18 -13.53
CA VAL A 428 -1.33 11.21 -14.25
C VAL A 428 -2.32 11.92 -13.33
N ASP A 429 -2.94 11.18 -12.40
CA ASP A 429 -3.87 11.74 -11.40
C ASP A 429 -3.11 12.61 -10.39
N LEU A 430 -1.99 12.11 -9.85
CA LEU A 430 -1.14 12.88 -8.93
C LEU A 430 -0.60 14.15 -9.60
N SER A 431 -0.15 14.06 -10.85
CA SER A 431 0.30 15.22 -11.63
C SER A 431 -0.81 16.26 -11.77
N ARG A 432 -2.03 15.82 -12.08
CA ARG A 432 -3.19 16.71 -12.18
C ARG A 432 -3.57 17.31 -10.84
N ALA A 433 -3.54 16.54 -9.76
CA ALA A 433 -3.78 17.03 -8.40
C ALA A 433 -2.78 18.12 -7.99
N LEU A 434 -1.48 17.92 -8.26
CA LEU A 434 -0.42 18.89 -7.99
C LEU A 434 -0.59 20.20 -8.80
N ARG A 435 -1.10 20.11 -10.03
CA ARG A 435 -1.40 21.30 -10.85
C ARG A 435 -2.67 22.03 -10.40
N ARG A 436 -3.71 21.27 -9.96
CA ARG A 436 -5.01 21.83 -9.52
C ARG A 436 -4.95 22.41 -8.10
N ASN A 437 -4.15 21.80 -7.21
CA ASN A 437 -4.03 22.21 -5.81
C ASN A 437 -2.61 22.72 -5.54
N PRO A 438 -2.40 24.05 -5.48
CA PRO A 438 -1.07 24.63 -5.27
C PRO A 438 -0.52 24.39 -3.85
N HIS A 439 -1.36 23.95 -2.91
CA HIS A 439 -0.99 23.70 -1.52
C HIS A 439 -0.79 22.20 -1.23
N LEU A 440 -1.06 21.32 -2.20
CA LEU A 440 -0.84 19.89 -2.02
C LEU A 440 0.66 19.58 -1.88
N ARG A 441 1.01 18.88 -0.82
CA ARG A 441 2.36 18.36 -0.57
C ARG A 441 2.34 16.83 -0.59
N VAL A 442 3.46 16.23 -0.97
CA VAL A 442 3.59 14.77 -1.06
C VAL A 442 4.82 14.32 -0.29
N LEU A 443 4.63 13.34 0.59
CA LEU A 443 5.69 12.62 1.28
C LEU A 443 5.73 11.19 0.76
N VAL A 444 6.89 10.73 0.32
CA VAL A 444 7.10 9.36 -0.19
C VAL A 444 8.10 8.64 0.70
N ALA A 445 7.77 7.41 1.06
CA ALA A 445 8.62 6.54 1.88
C ALA A 445 8.87 5.20 1.14
N SER A 446 10.14 4.82 0.94
CA SER A 446 10.52 3.58 0.24
C SER A 446 11.59 2.82 0.99
N GLY A 447 11.43 1.50 1.12
CA GLY A 447 12.43 0.60 1.67
C GLY A 447 13.44 0.14 0.60
N HIS A 448 14.73 0.10 0.95
CA HIS A 448 15.78 -0.40 0.07
C HIS A 448 15.68 -1.91 -0.22
N TYR A 449 15.04 -2.65 0.69
CA TYR A 449 14.87 -4.11 0.63
C TYR A 449 13.45 -4.53 0.25
N ASP A 450 12.64 -3.58 -0.26
CA ASP A 450 11.33 -3.84 -0.81
C ASP A 450 11.46 -4.32 -2.27
N LEU A 451 11.12 -5.58 -2.53
CA LEU A 451 11.07 -6.16 -3.86
C LEU A 451 9.61 -6.40 -4.34
N GLY A 452 8.64 -5.88 -3.60
CA GLY A 452 7.25 -5.76 -4.04
C GLY A 452 7.02 -4.48 -4.83
N THR A 453 7.59 -3.36 -4.33
CA THR A 453 7.52 -2.03 -4.93
C THR A 453 8.88 -1.34 -4.78
N PRO A 454 9.90 -1.73 -5.57
CA PRO A 454 11.27 -1.28 -5.38
C PRO A 454 11.39 0.25 -5.42
N TYR A 455 12.24 0.81 -4.56
CA TYR A 455 12.43 2.26 -4.46
C TYR A 455 12.83 2.91 -5.80
N SER A 456 13.56 2.21 -6.65
CA SER A 456 13.95 2.69 -7.98
C SER A 456 12.77 2.76 -8.96
N ALA A 457 11.75 1.89 -8.82
CA ALA A 457 10.50 2.00 -9.55
C ALA A 457 9.70 3.24 -9.08
N THR A 458 9.75 3.54 -7.78
CA THR A 458 9.19 4.79 -7.23
C THR A 458 9.93 6.01 -7.77
N ASN A 459 11.27 6.01 -7.77
CA ASN A 459 12.08 7.08 -8.34
C ASN A 459 11.73 7.35 -9.80
N TYR A 460 11.62 6.28 -10.59
CA TYR A 460 11.18 6.39 -11.99
C TYR A 460 9.79 7.02 -12.10
N SER A 461 8.81 6.52 -11.36
CA SER A 461 7.44 7.02 -11.40
C SER A 461 7.34 8.50 -11.03
N LEU A 462 8.11 8.95 -10.03
CA LEU A 462 8.19 10.35 -9.64
C LEU A 462 8.88 11.23 -10.70
N ALA A 463 9.92 10.72 -11.35
CA ALA A 463 10.62 11.42 -12.41
C ALA A 463 9.80 11.56 -13.71
N GLN A 464 8.74 10.74 -13.88
CA GLN A 464 7.84 10.79 -15.04
C GLN A 464 6.55 11.60 -14.77
N LEU A 465 6.44 12.29 -13.63
CA LEU A 465 5.29 13.16 -13.35
C LEU A 465 5.27 14.34 -14.34
N ASP A 466 4.09 14.60 -14.91
CA ASP A 466 3.84 15.75 -15.77
C ASP A 466 3.56 17.00 -14.93
N VAL A 467 4.62 17.56 -14.35
CA VAL A 467 4.62 18.74 -13.47
C VAL A 467 5.87 19.58 -13.71
N ASP A 468 5.83 20.84 -13.32
CA ASP A 468 7.00 21.74 -13.40
C ASP A 468 7.95 21.59 -12.20
N ALA A 469 9.09 22.29 -12.25
CA ALA A 469 10.10 22.23 -11.22
C ALA A 469 9.61 22.76 -9.85
N GLU A 470 8.67 23.71 -9.82
CA GLU A 470 8.12 24.25 -8.58
C GLU A 470 7.16 23.24 -7.93
N GLN A 471 6.39 22.52 -8.74
CA GLN A 471 5.50 21.45 -8.26
C GLN A 471 6.32 20.27 -7.73
N LEU A 472 7.43 19.91 -8.39
CA LEU A 472 8.32 18.84 -7.93
C LEU A 472 8.93 19.14 -6.55
N LYS A 473 9.19 20.39 -6.19
CA LYS A 473 9.71 20.78 -4.85
C LYS A 473 8.74 20.45 -3.71
N ARG A 474 7.47 20.21 -4.02
CA ARG A 474 6.45 19.82 -3.04
C ARG A 474 6.41 18.32 -2.74
N ILE A 475 7.28 17.55 -3.40
CA ILE A 475 7.43 16.10 -3.21
C ILE A 475 8.74 15.84 -2.48
N GLU A 476 8.65 15.17 -1.33
CA GLU A 476 9.82 14.71 -0.57
C GLU A 476 9.85 13.18 -0.59
N HIS A 477 11.01 12.58 -0.87
CA HIS A 477 11.18 11.14 -0.91
C HIS A 477 12.26 10.71 0.08
N HIS A 478 11.89 9.87 1.03
CA HIS A 478 12.74 9.32 2.07
C HIS A 478 12.94 7.82 1.90
N TYR A 479 14.16 7.34 2.23
CA TYR A 479 14.56 5.94 2.09
C TYR A 479 14.85 5.33 3.45
N TYR A 480 14.55 4.02 3.57
CA TYR A 480 14.64 3.26 4.81
C TYR A 480 15.43 1.97 4.60
N ASP A 481 16.19 1.55 5.62
CA ASP A 481 16.95 0.28 5.58
C ASP A 481 16.06 -0.91 5.97
N ALA A 482 14.92 -1.00 5.33
CA ALA A 482 13.87 -1.97 5.55
C ALA A 482 13.21 -2.37 4.22
N GLY A 483 12.27 -3.32 4.27
CA GLY A 483 11.42 -3.71 3.13
C GLY A 483 10.17 -2.86 3.00
N HIS A 484 9.11 -3.48 2.50
CA HIS A 484 7.80 -2.89 2.16
C HIS A 484 7.12 -2.23 3.36
N MET A 485 7.12 -2.90 4.50
CA MET A 485 6.56 -2.42 5.76
C MET A 485 7.71 -1.95 6.66
N MET A 486 8.36 -0.83 6.28
CA MET A 486 9.55 -0.32 6.99
C MET A 486 9.30 -0.11 8.48
N TYR A 487 8.09 0.14 8.88
CA TYR A 487 7.67 0.36 10.26
C TYR A 487 7.67 -0.91 11.13
N THR A 488 7.84 -2.11 10.57
CA THR A 488 8.04 -3.34 11.38
C THR A 488 9.36 -3.31 12.12
N ARG A 489 10.35 -2.55 11.63
CA ARG A 489 11.64 -2.34 12.29
C ARG A 489 11.60 -1.07 13.14
N PRO A 490 11.85 -1.16 14.47
CA PRO A 490 11.71 -0.01 15.37
C PRO A 490 12.53 1.22 14.99
N ALA A 491 13.76 1.04 14.48
CA ALA A 491 14.62 2.14 14.04
C ALA A 491 14.02 2.90 12.86
N ASP A 492 13.45 2.18 11.87
CA ASP A 492 12.84 2.77 10.68
C ASP A 492 11.44 3.32 10.99
N LEU A 493 10.68 2.71 11.90
CA LEU A 493 9.43 3.27 12.43
C LEU A 493 9.66 4.64 13.08
N ARG A 494 10.72 4.74 13.92
CA ARG A 494 11.11 6.01 14.52
C ARG A 494 11.49 7.03 13.45
N LYS A 495 12.35 6.66 12.51
CA LYS A 495 12.76 7.52 11.40
C LYS A 495 11.56 8.01 10.58
N LEU A 496 10.59 7.12 10.30
CA LEU A 496 9.38 7.47 9.55
C LEU A 496 8.55 8.52 10.28
N LYS A 497 8.44 8.44 11.60
CA LYS A 497 7.79 9.48 12.41
C LYS A 497 8.58 10.79 12.39
N ASP A 498 9.92 10.74 12.56
CA ASP A 498 10.78 11.92 12.59
C ASP A 498 10.75 12.66 11.23
N ASP A 499 10.78 11.91 10.11
CA ASP A 499 10.66 12.44 8.75
C ASP A 499 9.28 13.11 8.52
N LEU A 500 8.20 12.47 8.99
CA LEU A 500 6.85 13.06 8.95
C LEU A 500 6.80 14.38 9.73
N ALA A 501 7.30 14.39 10.98
CA ALA A 501 7.29 15.58 11.82
C ALA A 501 8.08 16.74 11.16
N ALA A 502 9.24 16.44 10.59
CA ALA A 502 10.04 17.40 9.85
C ALA A 502 9.31 17.91 8.59
N TRP A 503 8.62 17.03 7.87
CA TRP A 503 7.83 17.40 6.70
C TRP A 503 6.66 18.31 7.08
N LEU A 504 5.92 17.99 8.15
CA LEU A 504 4.82 18.81 8.64
C LEU A 504 5.27 20.20 9.11
N ALA A 505 6.43 20.31 9.76
CA ALA A 505 6.98 21.57 10.24
C ALA A 505 7.36 22.55 9.12
N ARG A 506 7.52 22.10 7.88
CA ARG A 506 7.77 22.93 6.68
C ARG A 506 6.50 23.37 5.95
N ALA A 507 5.32 23.13 6.54
CA ALA A 507 4.00 23.42 5.94
C ALA A 507 3.65 24.91 6.09
#